data_09a1090ab514aa00865ace92d49f0871
#
_entry.id   09a1090ab514aa00865ace92d49f0871
#
_cell.length_a   1.000
_cell.length_b   1.000
_cell.length_c   1.000
_cell.angle_alpha   90.00
_cell.angle_beta   90.00
_cell.angle_gamma   90.00
#
_symmetry.space_group_name_H-M   'P 1'
#
loop_
_entity.id
_entity.type
_entity.pdbx_description
1 polymer ?
#
loop_
_entity_poly.entity_id
_entity_poly.type
_entity_poly.pdbx_seq_one_letter_code
_entity_poly.pdbx_strand_id
1 'polypeptide(L)'
;MMQLVKDMAFLVNHLMDERGAGSRHVEPQEDPRWLMEQWEQFRALVNTREPKPASPEFLKVQDRVLQLMVAEPGITEADELARTASDPRLSIWRGDITALRCDAIVNAANSALLGCWIPGHLCIDNAIHTFAGVQLRLKCAQIMREQGYEEPVGRAKVTPAYNLPLGTSSTRSAP
;
A
#
# COMPACT_ATOMS: atom_id res chain seq x y z
N MET A 1 -9.64 -1.84 19.70
CA MET A 1 -8.23 -1.58 20.06
C MET A 1 -7.45 -2.89 20.20
N MET A 2 -7.80 -3.76 21.15
CA MET A 2 -7.09 -5.04 21.45
C MET A 2 -6.74 -5.89 20.21
N GLN A 3 -7.67 -6.07 19.27
CA GLN A 3 -7.40 -6.90 18.08
C GLN A 3 -6.38 -6.23 17.15
N LEU A 4 -6.49 -4.91 16.94
CA LEU A 4 -5.58 -4.18 16.06
C LEU A 4 -4.13 -4.20 16.57
N VAL A 5 -3.90 -4.04 17.87
CA VAL A 5 -2.54 -4.11 18.43
C VAL A 5 -1.94 -5.51 18.32
N LYS A 6 -2.75 -6.58 18.49
CA LYS A 6 -2.30 -7.96 18.27
C LYS A 6 -1.95 -8.21 16.79
N ASP A 7 -2.78 -7.73 15.89
CA ASP A 7 -2.55 -7.86 14.46
C ASP A 7 -1.28 -7.11 14.03
N MET A 8 -1.07 -5.90 14.56
CA MET A 8 0.13 -5.12 14.26
C MET A 8 1.39 -5.81 14.79
N ALA A 9 1.37 -6.30 16.03
CA ALA A 9 2.48 -7.06 16.58
C ALA A 9 2.81 -8.30 15.74
N PHE A 10 1.78 -9.05 15.31
CA PHE A 10 1.95 -10.20 14.43
C PHE A 10 2.64 -9.82 13.12
N LEU A 11 2.18 -8.76 12.44
CA LEU A 11 2.75 -8.31 11.16
C LEU A 11 4.20 -7.88 11.29
N VAL A 12 4.50 -7.07 12.30
CA VAL A 12 5.88 -6.59 12.56
C VAL A 12 6.79 -7.76 12.86
N ASN A 13 6.41 -8.65 13.78
CA ASN A 13 7.21 -9.81 14.17
C ASN A 13 7.46 -10.75 12.99
N HIS A 14 6.42 -11.03 12.19
CA HIS A 14 6.56 -11.86 10.98
C HIS A 14 7.59 -11.28 9.99
N LEU A 15 7.53 -9.97 9.74
CA LEU A 15 8.46 -9.29 8.83
C LEU A 15 9.88 -9.22 9.39
N MET A 16 10.04 -9.13 10.71
CA MET A 16 11.33 -9.21 11.37
C MET A 16 11.93 -10.61 11.28
N ASP A 17 11.12 -11.66 11.46
CA ASP A 17 11.55 -13.05 11.30
C ASP A 17 12.00 -13.35 9.87
N GLU A 18 11.29 -12.83 8.86
CA GLU A 18 11.70 -12.94 7.45
C GLU A 18 13.11 -12.38 7.17
N ARG A 19 13.60 -11.47 8.03
CA ARG A 19 14.93 -10.84 7.93
C ARG A 19 15.99 -11.50 8.83
N GLY A 20 15.62 -12.54 9.57
CA GLY A 20 16.49 -13.17 10.55
C GLY A 20 16.69 -12.32 11.83
N ALA A 21 15.84 -11.32 12.04
CA ALA A 21 15.90 -10.43 13.22
C ALA A 21 15.00 -10.90 14.38
N GLY A 22 14.63 -12.18 14.41
CA GLY A 22 13.64 -12.78 15.31
C GLY A 22 13.95 -12.77 16.81
N SER A 23 15.04 -12.16 17.24
CA SER A 23 15.40 -12.11 18.68
C SER A 23 14.73 -10.98 19.48
N ARG A 24 13.91 -10.13 18.83
CA ARG A 24 13.27 -8.96 19.46
C ARG A 24 11.85 -8.80 18.97
N HIS A 25 11.00 -9.78 19.28
CA HIS A 25 9.58 -9.63 19.02
C HIS A 25 8.96 -8.52 19.86
N VAL A 26 8.05 -7.76 19.26
CA VAL A 26 7.26 -6.76 19.96
C VAL A 26 6.03 -7.41 20.58
N GLU A 27 5.75 -7.05 21.83
CA GLU A 27 4.54 -7.49 22.52
C GLU A 27 3.42 -6.48 22.31
N PRO A 28 2.17 -6.93 22.09
CA PRO A 28 1.03 -6.04 21.90
C PRO A 28 0.78 -5.17 23.12
N GLN A 29 0.64 -3.86 22.93
CA GLN A 29 0.31 -2.91 23.99
C GLN A 29 -0.89 -2.06 23.59
N GLU A 30 -1.86 -1.89 24.47
CA GLU A 30 -3.04 -1.02 24.25
C GLU A 30 -2.68 0.44 24.52
N ASP A 31 -1.70 0.95 23.78
CA ASP A 31 -1.26 2.34 23.79
C ASP A 31 -1.27 2.88 22.36
N PRO A 32 -1.95 4.02 22.08
CA PRO A 32 -1.95 4.65 20.78
C PRO A 32 -0.55 5.03 20.28
N ARG A 33 0.39 5.38 21.18
CA ARG A 33 1.78 5.68 20.82
C ARG A 33 2.50 4.44 20.32
N TRP A 34 2.33 3.34 21.04
CA TRP A 34 2.88 2.04 20.62
C TRP A 34 2.36 1.65 19.24
N LEU A 35 1.04 1.79 19.00
CA LEU A 35 0.45 1.47 17.71
C LEU A 35 1.05 2.31 16.59
N MET A 36 1.26 3.61 16.83
CA MET A 36 1.88 4.51 15.86
C MET A 36 3.34 4.13 15.56
N GLU A 37 4.12 3.80 16.58
CA GLU A 37 5.50 3.33 16.43
C GLU A 37 5.56 2.02 15.63
N GLN A 38 4.67 1.07 15.92
CA GLN A 38 4.63 -0.19 15.18
C GLN A 38 4.12 0.00 13.75
N TRP A 39 3.24 0.95 13.50
CA TRP A 39 2.82 1.32 12.14
C TRP A 39 4.00 1.85 11.31
N GLU A 40 4.81 2.75 11.86
CA GLU A 40 6.00 3.24 11.17
C GLU A 40 7.04 2.13 10.95
N GLN A 41 7.21 1.23 11.90
CA GLN A 41 8.07 0.06 11.74
C GLN A 41 7.54 -0.89 10.67
N PHE A 42 6.25 -1.20 10.67
CA PHE A 42 5.60 -1.99 9.63
C PHE A 42 5.82 -1.38 8.24
N ARG A 43 5.59 -0.07 8.08
CA ARG A 43 5.84 0.64 6.83
C ARG A 43 7.29 0.46 6.37
N ALA A 44 8.26 0.72 7.24
CA ALA A 44 9.69 0.57 6.91
C ALA A 44 10.03 -0.87 6.47
N LEU A 45 9.44 -1.87 7.13
CA LEU A 45 9.65 -3.28 6.82
C LEU A 45 9.03 -3.68 5.47
N VAL A 46 7.79 -3.29 5.17
CA VAL A 46 7.15 -3.61 3.88
C VAL A 46 7.77 -2.83 2.71
N ASN A 47 8.23 -1.59 2.94
CA ASN A 47 8.88 -0.79 1.89
C ASN A 47 10.19 -1.43 1.40
N THR A 48 10.85 -2.17 2.24
CA THR A 48 12.12 -2.84 1.94
C THR A 48 12.01 -4.37 1.86
N ARG A 49 10.78 -4.90 1.79
CA ARG A 49 10.54 -6.32 1.62
C ARG A 49 10.70 -6.72 0.16
N GLU A 50 11.50 -7.75 -0.08
CA GLU A 50 11.64 -8.36 -1.40
C GLU A 50 10.29 -8.86 -1.95
N PRO A 51 10.08 -8.84 -3.27
CA PRO A 51 8.84 -9.29 -3.90
C PRO A 51 8.74 -10.83 -3.88
N LYS A 52 8.38 -11.38 -2.73
CA LYS A 52 8.18 -12.82 -2.50
C LYS A 52 6.76 -13.10 -2.01
N PRO A 53 6.23 -14.30 -2.24
CA PRO A 53 4.95 -14.71 -1.67
C PRO A 53 4.91 -14.53 -0.15
N ALA A 54 3.75 -14.24 0.38
CA ALA A 54 3.48 -14.22 1.81
C ALA A 54 2.49 -15.33 2.17
N SER A 55 2.49 -15.77 3.42
CA SER A 55 1.55 -16.79 3.88
C SER A 55 0.09 -16.30 3.83
N PRO A 56 -0.89 -17.19 3.63
CA PRO A 56 -2.30 -16.80 3.69
C PRO A 56 -2.69 -16.14 5.01
N GLU A 57 -2.08 -16.57 6.12
CA GLU A 57 -2.30 -15.97 7.42
C GLU A 57 -1.80 -14.53 7.48
N PHE A 58 -0.56 -14.28 7.02
CA PHE A 58 -0.01 -12.93 6.93
C PHE A 58 -0.91 -12.01 6.08
N LEU A 59 -1.32 -12.47 4.91
CA LEU A 59 -2.18 -11.68 4.01
C LEU A 59 -3.52 -11.35 4.68
N LYS A 60 -4.16 -12.32 5.34
CA LYS A 60 -5.43 -12.10 6.04
C LYS A 60 -5.31 -11.05 7.16
N VAL A 61 -4.23 -11.08 7.92
CA VAL A 61 -4.00 -10.10 9.00
C VAL A 61 -3.65 -8.74 8.41
N GLN A 62 -2.75 -8.70 7.42
CA GLN A 62 -2.40 -7.49 6.70
C GLN A 62 -3.63 -6.80 6.11
N ASP A 63 -4.48 -7.53 5.39
CA ASP A 63 -5.64 -6.97 4.71
C ASP A 63 -6.60 -6.35 5.73
N ARG A 64 -6.84 -7.00 6.87
CA ARG A 64 -7.65 -6.43 7.95
C ARG A 64 -7.07 -5.13 8.50
N VAL A 65 -5.76 -5.08 8.77
CA VAL A 65 -5.08 -3.89 9.28
C VAL A 65 -5.12 -2.76 8.26
N LEU A 66 -4.74 -3.03 7.01
CA LEU A 66 -4.68 -2.00 5.97
C LEU A 66 -6.06 -1.41 5.64
N GLN A 67 -7.10 -2.23 5.58
CA GLN A 67 -8.47 -1.77 5.36
C GLN A 67 -8.96 -0.88 6.50
N LEU A 68 -8.62 -1.19 7.76
CA LEU A 68 -8.91 -0.31 8.90
C LEU A 68 -8.15 1.02 8.80
N MET A 69 -6.85 0.98 8.47
CA MET A 69 -6.01 2.17 8.35
C MET A 69 -6.45 3.09 7.20
N VAL A 70 -6.90 2.52 6.09
CA VAL A 70 -7.46 3.28 4.94
C VAL A 70 -8.80 3.90 5.30
N ALA A 71 -9.65 3.21 6.06
CA ALA A 71 -10.99 3.67 6.41
C ALA A 71 -10.99 4.70 7.56
N GLU A 72 -9.99 4.70 8.42
CA GLU A 72 -9.94 5.54 9.63
C GLU A 72 -10.05 7.04 9.34
N PRO A 73 -9.30 7.64 8.38
CA PRO A 73 -9.43 9.06 8.05
C PRO A 73 -10.71 9.40 7.27
N GLY A 74 -11.49 8.39 6.87
CA GLY A 74 -12.68 8.54 6.01
C GLY A 74 -12.36 8.32 4.53
N ILE A 75 -13.28 7.63 3.85
CA ILE A 75 -13.19 7.39 2.40
C ILE A 75 -13.83 8.57 1.65
N THR A 76 -13.14 9.08 0.65
CA THR A 76 -13.67 10.10 -0.27
C THR A 76 -14.24 9.41 -1.50
N GLU A 77 -15.50 9.70 -1.84
CA GLU A 77 -16.12 9.19 -3.07
C GLU A 77 -15.77 10.11 -4.25
N ALA A 78 -15.10 9.60 -5.26
CA ALA A 78 -14.68 10.40 -6.43
C ALA A 78 -15.86 10.96 -7.22
N ASP A 79 -16.98 10.24 -7.23
CA ASP A 79 -18.19 10.66 -7.94
C ASP A 79 -18.91 11.82 -7.27
N GLU A 80 -18.67 12.06 -5.99
CA GLU A 80 -19.25 13.18 -5.20
C GLU A 80 -18.39 14.45 -5.29
N LEU A 81 -17.21 14.40 -5.94
CA LEU A 81 -16.35 15.56 -6.06
C LEU A 81 -16.94 16.61 -7.00
N ALA A 82 -16.85 17.88 -6.60
CA ALA A 82 -17.29 19.01 -7.41
C ALA A 82 -16.58 19.04 -8.76
N ARG A 83 -17.36 19.14 -9.84
CA ARG A 83 -16.83 19.22 -11.21
C ARG A 83 -16.33 20.64 -11.51
N THR A 84 -15.33 20.74 -12.38
CA THR A 84 -14.83 22.06 -12.82
C THR A 84 -15.83 22.72 -13.76
N ALA A 85 -15.87 24.06 -13.75
CA ALA A 85 -16.74 24.82 -14.65
C ALA A 85 -16.33 24.70 -16.14
N SER A 86 -15.06 24.40 -16.40
CA SER A 86 -14.50 24.30 -17.75
C SER A 86 -14.79 22.93 -18.42
N ASP A 87 -14.86 21.87 -17.63
CA ASP A 87 -15.14 20.52 -18.14
C ASP A 87 -15.82 19.67 -17.04
N PRO A 88 -17.05 19.22 -17.24
CA PRO A 88 -17.78 18.43 -16.23
C PRO A 88 -17.21 17.02 -16.04
N ARG A 89 -16.23 16.58 -16.82
CA ARG A 89 -15.51 15.32 -16.62
C ARG A 89 -14.35 15.45 -15.64
N LEU A 90 -13.96 16.70 -15.29
CA LEU A 90 -12.81 16.99 -14.45
C LEU A 90 -13.27 17.44 -13.05
N SER A 91 -12.53 17.00 -12.05
CA SER A 91 -12.59 17.48 -10.68
C SER A 91 -11.16 17.80 -10.19
N ILE A 92 -11.03 18.84 -9.38
CA ILE A 92 -9.79 19.14 -8.67
C ILE A 92 -10.01 18.81 -7.20
N TRP A 93 -9.18 17.93 -6.68
CA TRP A 93 -9.30 17.48 -5.31
C TRP A 93 -7.92 17.42 -4.65
N ARG A 94 -7.86 17.72 -3.36
CA ARG A 94 -6.66 17.59 -2.54
C ARG A 94 -6.96 16.70 -1.35
N GLY A 95 -6.31 15.55 -1.28
CA GLY A 95 -6.50 14.58 -0.21
C GLY A 95 -5.56 13.40 -0.36
N ASP A 96 -5.77 12.37 0.43
CA ASP A 96 -5.01 11.12 0.36
C ASP A 96 -5.60 10.20 -0.70
N ILE A 97 -4.85 9.96 -1.78
CA ILE A 97 -5.28 9.10 -2.89
C ILE A 97 -5.51 7.66 -2.45
N THR A 98 -4.89 7.21 -1.35
CA THR A 98 -5.09 5.85 -0.83
C THR A 98 -6.44 5.67 -0.15
N ALA A 99 -7.13 6.77 0.18
CA ALA A 99 -8.48 6.81 0.73
C ALA A 99 -9.54 7.30 -0.29
N LEU A 100 -9.17 7.41 -1.57
CA LEU A 100 -10.10 7.81 -2.63
C LEU A 100 -10.79 6.59 -3.24
N ARG A 101 -12.12 6.53 -3.17
CA ARG A 101 -12.90 5.50 -3.88
C ARG A 101 -13.18 5.94 -5.31
N CYS A 102 -12.64 5.19 -6.25
CA CYS A 102 -12.79 5.41 -7.68
C CYS A 102 -12.49 4.10 -8.45
N ASP A 103 -12.63 4.12 -9.76
CA ASP A 103 -12.37 2.93 -10.57
C ASP A 103 -10.89 2.59 -10.67
N ALA A 104 -10.02 3.60 -10.78
CA ALA A 104 -8.57 3.41 -10.86
C ALA A 104 -7.81 4.65 -10.42
N ILE A 105 -6.61 4.45 -9.90
CA ILE A 105 -5.64 5.52 -9.63
C ILE A 105 -4.38 5.34 -10.46
N VAL A 106 -3.65 6.42 -10.69
CA VAL A 106 -2.33 6.38 -11.32
C VAL A 106 -1.27 6.54 -10.25
N ASN A 107 -0.37 5.56 -10.16
CA ASN A 107 0.82 5.64 -9.33
C ASN A 107 1.98 6.21 -10.16
N ALA A 108 2.58 7.30 -9.69
CA ALA A 108 3.84 7.84 -10.25
C ALA A 108 5.01 6.97 -9.76
N ALA A 109 5.19 5.82 -10.39
CA ALA A 109 6.21 4.84 -10.06
C ALA A 109 7.55 5.13 -10.77
N ASN A 110 8.60 4.45 -10.33
CA ASN A 110 9.86 4.37 -11.07
C ASN A 110 9.78 3.33 -12.19
N SER A 111 10.78 3.33 -13.10
CA SER A 111 10.82 2.42 -14.26
C SER A 111 10.87 0.93 -13.91
N ALA A 112 11.29 0.59 -12.69
CA ALA A 112 11.27 -0.79 -12.21
C ALA A 112 9.88 -1.25 -11.73
N LEU A 113 8.95 -0.32 -11.48
CA LEU A 113 7.60 -0.54 -10.94
C LEU A 113 7.57 -1.29 -9.58
N LEU A 114 8.68 -1.37 -8.87
CA LEU A 114 8.81 -2.14 -7.62
C LEU A 114 8.54 -1.31 -6.36
N GLY A 115 8.01 -0.10 -6.52
CA GLY A 115 7.77 0.81 -5.42
C GLY A 115 9.04 1.51 -4.93
N CYS A 116 8.87 2.41 -3.98
CA CYS A 116 9.97 3.11 -3.33
C CYS A 116 10.61 2.20 -2.26
N TRP A 117 11.94 2.05 -2.30
CA TRP A 117 12.72 1.23 -1.38
C TRP A 117 13.28 2.00 -0.17
N ILE A 118 12.96 3.30 -0.05
CA ILE A 118 13.40 4.10 1.09
C ILE A 118 12.43 3.87 2.26
N PRO A 119 12.90 3.34 3.40
CA PRO A 119 12.04 3.05 4.55
C PRO A 119 11.29 4.30 5.02
N GLY A 120 9.97 4.20 5.15
CA GLY A 120 9.12 5.29 5.65
C GLY A 120 9.05 6.53 4.77
N HIS A 121 9.54 6.49 3.52
CA HIS A 121 9.53 7.65 2.63
C HIS A 121 8.10 8.12 2.34
N LEU A 122 7.90 9.46 2.40
CA LEU A 122 6.60 10.09 2.19
C LEU A 122 6.40 10.47 0.71
N CYS A 123 6.45 9.50 -0.19
CA CYS A 123 6.09 9.68 -1.60
C CYS A 123 4.86 8.86 -1.96
N ILE A 124 4.21 9.23 -3.05
CA ILE A 124 2.98 8.58 -3.51
C ILE A 124 3.17 7.10 -3.81
N ASP A 125 4.29 6.73 -4.43
CA ASP A 125 4.62 5.35 -4.77
C ASP A 125 4.79 4.49 -3.50
N ASN A 126 5.45 5.02 -2.46
CA ASN A 126 5.57 4.36 -1.16
C ASN A 126 4.21 4.18 -0.48
N ALA A 127 3.37 5.22 -0.47
CA ALA A 127 2.04 5.18 0.13
C ALA A 127 1.16 4.12 -0.58
N ILE A 128 1.07 4.16 -1.90
CA ILE A 128 0.26 3.22 -2.68
C ILE A 128 0.72 1.77 -2.45
N HIS A 129 2.04 1.50 -2.50
CA HIS A 129 2.57 0.16 -2.23
C HIS A 129 2.33 -0.31 -0.79
N THR A 130 2.40 0.59 0.19
CA THR A 130 2.11 0.27 1.59
C THR A 130 0.65 -0.11 1.78
N PHE A 131 -0.28 0.76 1.35
CA PHE A 131 -1.71 0.57 1.58
C PHE A 131 -2.35 -0.49 0.67
N ALA A 132 -1.81 -0.73 -0.52
CA ALA A 132 -2.21 -1.88 -1.33
C ALA A 132 -1.81 -3.22 -0.68
N GLY A 133 -0.67 -3.26 0.00
CA GLY A 133 -0.12 -4.46 0.62
C GLY A 133 0.99 -5.11 -0.20
N VAL A 134 1.65 -6.12 0.39
CA VAL A 134 2.84 -6.77 -0.20
C VAL A 134 2.56 -7.46 -1.55
N GLN A 135 1.29 -7.76 -1.84
CA GLN A 135 0.85 -8.39 -3.08
C GLN A 135 1.13 -7.49 -4.30
N LEU A 136 1.01 -6.15 -4.16
CA LEU A 136 1.21 -5.23 -5.28
C LEU A 136 2.65 -5.31 -5.81
N ARG A 137 3.65 -5.24 -4.93
CA ARG A 137 5.06 -5.35 -5.33
C ARG A 137 5.36 -6.71 -5.97
N LEU A 138 4.81 -7.80 -5.42
CA LEU A 138 4.96 -9.13 -6.01
C LEU A 138 4.37 -9.19 -7.42
N LYS A 139 3.18 -8.61 -7.64
CA LYS A 139 2.54 -8.54 -8.96
C LYS A 139 3.36 -7.72 -9.95
N CYS A 140 3.83 -6.54 -9.53
CA CYS A 140 4.71 -5.70 -10.35
C CYS A 140 6.00 -6.45 -10.73
N ALA A 141 6.64 -7.14 -9.78
CA ALA A 141 7.83 -7.94 -10.06
C ALA A 141 7.57 -9.08 -11.06
N GLN A 142 6.39 -9.69 -11.03
CA GLN A 142 5.99 -10.69 -12.04
C GLN A 142 5.90 -10.05 -13.43
N ILE A 143 5.19 -8.92 -13.55
CA ILE A 143 5.01 -8.18 -14.80
C ILE A 143 6.38 -7.77 -15.38
N MET A 144 7.27 -7.22 -14.54
CA MET A 144 8.58 -6.77 -14.98
C MET A 144 9.51 -7.92 -15.40
N ARG A 145 9.43 -9.08 -14.73
CA ARG A 145 10.16 -10.28 -15.17
C ARG A 145 9.67 -10.81 -16.51
N GLU A 146 8.35 -10.82 -16.72
CA GLU A 146 7.74 -11.23 -18.00
C GLU A 146 8.11 -10.26 -19.12
N GLN A 147 8.18 -8.97 -18.83
CA GLN A 147 8.58 -7.94 -19.77
C GLN A 147 10.07 -7.98 -20.12
N GLY A 148 10.95 -8.23 -19.15
CA GLY A 148 12.39 -8.37 -19.34
C GLY A 148 13.19 -7.07 -19.52
N TYR A 149 12.55 -5.90 -19.40
CA TYR A 149 13.19 -4.57 -19.47
C TYR A 149 12.42 -3.56 -18.62
N GLU A 150 13.04 -2.44 -18.29
CA GLU A 150 12.41 -1.34 -17.52
C GLU A 150 11.22 -0.73 -18.27
N GLU A 151 10.21 -0.29 -17.51
CA GLU A 151 9.03 0.36 -18.09
C GLU A 151 9.41 1.71 -18.71
N PRO A 152 9.13 1.92 -20.02
CA PRO A 152 9.43 3.20 -20.67
C PRO A 152 8.55 4.33 -20.14
N VAL A 153 9.09 5.55 -20.12
CA VAL A 153 8.34 6.76 -19.78
C VAL A 153 7.11 6.91 -20.69
N GLY A 154 5.97 7.27 -20.07
CA GLY A 154 4.69 7.42 -20.77
C GLY A 154 3.94 6.11 -21.02
N ARG A 155 4.44 4.99 -20.50
CA ARG A 155 3.74 3.70 -20.47
C ARG A 155 3.19 3.45 -19.07
N ALA A 156 2.22 2.53 -18.99
CA ALA A 156 1.62 2.14 -17.71
C ALA A 156 1.25 0.66 -17.72
N LYS A 157 1.30 0.05 -16.55
CA LYS A 157 0.79 -1.30 -16.29
C LYS A 157 -0.45 -1.24 -15.42
N VAL A 158 -1.35 -2.17 -15.65
CA VAL A 158 -2.57 -2.32 -14.86
C VAL A 158 -2.37 -3.46 -13.88
N THR A 159 -2.65 -3.19 -12.60
CA THR A 159 -2.53 -4.17 -11.51
C THR A 159 -3.80 -4.18 -10.66
N PRO A 160 -4.12 -5.25 -9.94
CA PRO A 160 -5.13 -5.21 -8.90
C PRO A 160 -4.78 -4.17 -7.83
N ALA A 161 -5.81 -3.58 -7.22
CA ALA A 161 -5.68 -2.57 -6.19
C ALA A 161 -5.48 -3.14 -4.77
N TYR A 162 -5.83 -4.41 -4.58
CA TYR A 162 -5.77 -5.14 -3.30
C TYR A 162 -6.55 -4.43 -2.19
N ASN A 163 -5.89 -3.85 -1.18
CA ASN A 163 -6.54 -3.23 -0.03
C ASN A 163 -6.96 -1.77 -0.22
N LEU A 164 -6.63 -1.17 -1.36
CA LEU A 164 -7.10 0.20 -1.66
C LEU A 164 -8.61 0.20 -1.94
N PRO A 165 -9.35 1.28 -1.61
CA PRO A 165 -10.81 1.35 -1.78
C PRO A 165 -11.22 1.61 -3.24
N LEU A 166 -10.56 0.92 -4.17
CA LEU A 166 -10.87 1.01 -5.60
C LEU A 166 -11.96 0.00 -5.94
N GLY A 167 -12.75 0.29 -6.97
CA GLY A 167 -13.73 -0.64 -7.52
C GLY A 167 -13.07 -1.92 -8.02
N THR A 168 -13.72 -2.66 -8.91
CA THR A 168 -13.18 -3.91 -9.49
C THR A 168 -11.95 -3.68 -10.39
N SER A 169 -11.54 -2.46 -10.55
CA SER A 169 -10.44 -2.03 -11.42
C SER A 169 -9.16 -1.71 -10.63
N SER A 170 -8.13 -1.57 -11.28
CA SER A 170 -6.72 -1.73 -11.09
C SER A 170 -5.99 -0.39 -10.89
N THR A 171 -4.97 -0.37 -10.05
CA THR A 171 -3.96 0.70 -10.08
C THR A 171 -3.22 0.67 -11.41
N ARG A 172 -3.04 1.85 -12.03
CA ARG A 172 -2.11 2.04 -13.13
C ARG A 172 -0.83 2.61 -12.56
N SER A 173 0.28 1.93 -12.78
CA SER A 173 1.61 2.46 -12.46
C SER A 173 2.20 3.03 -13.74
N ALA A 174 2.70 4.28 -13.68
CA ALA A 174 3.42 4.95 -14.75
C ALA A 174 4.74 5.50 -14.19
N PRO A 175 5.86 5.31 -14.88
CA PRO A 175 7.13 5.92 -14.51
C PRO A 175 7.15 7.42 -14.84
#